data_f425ba1075914ddb1e7f89c710da40d3
#
_entry.id   f425ba1075914ddb1e7f89c710da40d3
#
_cell.length_a   1.000
_cell.length_b   1.000
_cell.length_c   1.000
_cell.angle_alpha   90.00
_cell.angle_beta   90.00
_cell.angle_gamma   90.00
#
_symmetry.space_group_name_H-M   'P 1'
#
loop_
_entity.id
_entity.type
_entity.pdbx_description
1 polymer ?
#
loop_
_entity_poly.entity_id
_entity_poly.type
_entity_poly.pdbx_seq_one_letter_code
_entity_poly.pdbx_strand_id
1 'polypeptide(L)'
;IIKKRKDNNKSYALKLLNAVGLQEHKDKLPAQLSGGEQQRAAIAVALANKPDILLADEPTGAVDTRTADTIYELFHKLNKELGITIIIVTHDMAIAGRVDRTVLISDGKVSTEKLKKHPAMEYTVLDKAHRIKLTDEMLEAAGIESNKVRVDVQDGKLVISRI
;
A
#
# COMPACT_ATOMS: atom_id res chain seq x y z
N ILE A 1 -9.56 -15.01 18.66
CA ILE A 1 -9.39 -16.28 19.43
C ILE A 1 -7.95 -16.71 19.25
N ILE A 2 -7.09 -16.44 20.26
CA ILE A 2 -5.67 -16.82 20.26
C ILE A 2 -5.58 -18.30 20.59
N LYS A 3 -5.25 -19.14 19.60
CA LYS A 3 -4.93 -20.55 19.85
C LYS A 3 -3.63 -20.63 20.66
N LYS A 4 -3.72 -21.10 21.93
CA LYS A 4 -2.56 -21.51 22.73
C LYS A 4 -1.84 -22.67 22.02
N ARG A 5 -0.72 -22.38 21.36
CA ARG A 5 0.29 -23.38 20.94
C ARG A 5 1.42 -23.38 21.95
N LYS A 6 1.69 -24.52 22.59
CA LYS A 6 2.77 -24.73 23.53
C LYS A 6 4.13 -24.82 22.80
N ASP A 7 5.17 -24.35 23.48
CA ASP A 7 6.62 -24.65 23.35
C ASP A 7 7.42 -24.22 22.10
N ASN A 8 6.80 -23.87 20.97
CA ASN A 8 7.55 -23.32 19.82
C ASN A 8 7.37 -21.79 19.68
N ASN A 9 6.59 -21.18 20.58
CA ASN A 9 6.18 -19.77 20.46
C ASN A 9 7.32 -18.80 20.77
N LYS A 10 8.19 -19.11 21.76
CA LYS A 10 9.31 -18.24 22.13
C LYS A 10 10.36 -18.17 21.02
N SER A 11 10.72 -19.31 20.46
CA SER A 11 11.65 -19.38 19.32
C SER A 11 11.11 -18.65 18.10
N TYR A 12 9.81 -18.79 17.82
CA TYR A 12 9.15 -18.10 16.71
C TYR A 12 9.07 -16.58 16.94
N ALA A 13 8.72 -16.15 18.16
CA ALA A 13 8.72 -14.74 18.51
C ALA A 13 10.10 -14.09 18.34
N LEU A 14 11.17 -14.78 18.75
CA LEU A 14 12.54 -14.29 18.54
C LEU A 14 12.89 -14.20 17.05
N LYS A 15 12.44 -15.13 16.22
CA LYS A 15 12.61 -15.04 14.76
C LYS A 15 11.89 -13.83 14.17
N LEU A 16 10.67 -13.54 14.63
CA LEU A 16 9.94 -12.35 14.20
C LEU A 16 10.63 -11.06 14.62
N LEU A 17 11.09 -10.98 15.88
CA LEU A 17 11.84 -9.82 16.36
C LEU A 17 13.12 -9.60 15.55
N ASN A 18 13.83 -10.69 15.23
CA ASN A 18 15.00 -10.60 14.36
C ASN A 18 14.63 -10.12 12.94
N ALA A 19 13.56 -10.64 12.36
CA ALA A 19 13.10 -10.25 11.02
C ALA A 19 12.78 -8.75 10.92
N VAL A 20 12.24 -8.15 11.99
CA VAL A 20 11.93 -6.70 12.07
C VAL A 20 13.08 -5.87 12.68
N GLY A 21 14.25 -6.47 12.96
CA GLY A 21 15.43 -5.77 13.49
C GLY A 21 15.30 -5.32 14.95
N LEU A 22 14.55 -6.09 15.78
CA LEU A 22 14.31 -5.77 17.19
C LEU A 22 14.84 -6.85 18.16
N GLN A 23 15.72 -7.74 17.71
CA GLN A 23 16.21 -8.84 18.55
C GLN A 23 16.87 -8.34 19.84
N GLU A 24 17.67 -7.28 19.77
CA GLU A 24 18.35 -6.66 20.91
C GLU A 24 17.39 -5.96 21.88
N HIS A 25 16.16 -5.71 21.43
CA HIS A 25 15.12 -5.02 22.20
C HIS A 25 14.06 -5.97 22.78
N LYS A 26 14.29 -7.28 22.73
CA LYS A 26 13.32 -8.33 23.13
C LYS A 26 12.78 -8.20 24.56
N ASP A 27 13.57 -7.60 25.47
CA ASP A 27 13.25 -7.44 26.90
C ASP A 27 12.75 -6.02 27.23
N LYS A 28 12.69 -5.10 26.23
CA LYS A 28 12.16 -3.75 26.43
C LYS A 28 10.65 -3.73 26.43
N LEU A 29 10.09 -2.86 27.27
CA LEU A 29 8.66 -2.53 27.22
C LEU A 29 8.37 -1.57 26.06
N PRO A 30 7.13 -1.54 25.53
CA PRO A 30 6.76 -0.64 24.43
C PRO A 30 7.13 0.84 24.68
N ALA A 31 6.95 1.33 25.90
CA ALA A 31 7.29 2.71 26.28
C ALA A 31 8.81 3.03 26.23
N GLN A 32 9.65 2.02 26.12
CA GLN A 32 11.11 2.14 26.02
C GLN A 32 11.60 2.09 24.58
N LEU A 33 10.68 1.95 23.63
CA LEU A 33 10.97 1.87 22.18
C LEU A 33 10.71 3.24 21.54
N SER A 34 11.53 3.62 20.56
CA SER A 34 11.25 4.74 19.67
C SER A 34 10.00 4.48 18.81
N GLY A 35 9.40 5.52 18.21
CA GLY A 35 8.23 5.37 17.37
C GLY A 35 8.42 4.35 16.23
N GLY A 36 9.56 4.40 15.55
CA GLY A 36 9.89 3.43 14.50
C GLY A 36 10.11 2.01 15.02
N GLU A 37 10.67 1.83 16.22
CA GLU A 37 10.79 0.53 16.88
C GLU A 37 9.42 -0.02 17.30
N GLN A 38 8.53 0.84 17.81
CA GLN A 38 7.15 0.48 18.13
C GLN A 38 6.41 0.00 16.88
N GLN A 39 6.57 0.71 15.77
CA GLN A 39 5.96 0.34 14.49
C GLN A 39 6.46 -1.02 13.99
N ARG A 40 7.78 -1.27 14.06
CA ARG A 40 8.34 -2.58 13.72
C ARG A 40 7.89 -3.69 14.67
N ALA A 41 7.71 -3.39 15.96
CA ALA A 41 7.15 -4.33 16.93
C ALA A 41 5.68 -4.67 16.57
N ALA A 42 4.87 -3.69 16.18
CA ALA A 42 3.49 -3.91 15.72
C ALA A 42 3.45 -4.82 14.48
N ILE A 43 4.36 -4.64 13.52
CA ILE A 43 4.49 -5.53 12.36
C ILE A 43 4.82 -6.97 12.81
N ALA A 44 5.76 -7.15 13.75
CA ALA A 44 6.07 -8.48 14.28
C ALA A 44 4.87 -9.16 14.96
N VAL A 45 4.08 -8.39 15.70
CA VAL A 45 2.82 -8.88 16.31
C VAL A 45 1.81 -9.32 15.26
N ALA A 46 1.63 -8.51 14.21
CA ALA A 46 0.71 -8.84 13.10
C ALA A 46 1.12 -10.13 12.38
N LEU A 47 2.43 -10.40 12.27
CA LEU A 47 2.98 -11.62 11.65
C LEU A 47 2.91 -12.86 12.57
N ALA A 48 2.59 -12.71 13.85
CA ALA A 48 2.65 -13.82 14.82
C ALA A 48 1.74 -15.02 14.46
N ASN A 49 0.64 -14.76 13.78
CA ASN A 49 -0.31 -15.79 13.34
C ASN A 49 -0.06 -16.32 11.92
N LYS A 50 1.07 -15.96 11.31
CA LYS A 50 1.43 -16.34 9.92
C LYS A 50 0.29 -16.02 8.94
N PRO A 51 -0.08 -14.75 8.81
CA PRO A 51 -1.16 -14.36 7.90
C PRO A 51 -0.72 -14.49 6.44
N ASP A 52 -1.67 -14.74 5.54
CA ASP A 52 -1.44 -14.66 4.10
C ASP A 52 -1.52 -13.21 3.60
N ILE A 53 -2.22 -12.34 4.35
CA ILE A 53 -2.41 -10.92 4.03
C ILE A 53 -2.09 -10.08 5.26
N LEU A 54 -1.26 -9.05 5.09
CA LEU A 54 -0.97 -8.02 6.09
C LEU A 54 -1.59 -6.69 5.62
N LEU A 55 -2.42 -6.10 6.47
CA LEU A 55 -3.00 -4.78 6.24
C LEU A 55 -2.24 -3.74 7.07
N ALA A 56 -1.79 -2.67 6.44
CA ALA A 56 -1.09 -1.57 7.08
C ALA A 56 -1.77 -0.25 6.71
N ASP A 57 -2.31 0.41 7.73
CA ASP A 57 -2.98 1.71 7.60
C ASP A 57 -2.03 2.79 8.13
N GLU A 58 -1.66 3.73 7.25
CA GLU A 58 -0.69 4.81 7.51
C GLU A 58 0.58 4.34 8.28
N PRO A 59 1.28 3.29 7.82
CA PRO A 59 2.33 2.65 8.62
C PRO A 59 3.55 3.54 8.88
N THR A 60 3.63 4.70 8.26
CA THR A 60 4.74 5.65 8.38
C THR A 60 4.30 7.04 8.82
N GLY A 61 3.00 7.25 9.10
CA GLY A 61 2.44 8.57 9.41
C GLY A 61 3.01 9.26 10.67
N ALA A 62 3.60 8.49 11.59
CA ALA A 62 4.13 9.01 12.86
C ALA A 62 5.67 8.95 12.95
N VAL A 63 6.38 8.71 11.85
CA VAL A 63 7.84 8.56 11.85
C VAL A 63 8.50 9.50 10.83
N ASP A 64 9.80 9.76 11.01
CA ASP A 64 10.60 10.53 10.07
C ASP A 64 10.83 9.76 8.76
N THR A 65 11.24 10.48 7.70
CA THR A 65 11.43 9.93 6.34
C THR A 65 12.41 8.76 6.31
N ARG A 66 13.51 8.81 7.06
CA ARG A 66 14.51 7.74 7.10
C ARG A 66 13.95 6.47 7.73
N THR A 67 13.17 6.63 8.79
CA THR A 67 12.48 5.52 9.46
C THR A 67 11.37 4.97 8.57
N ALA A 68 10.66 5.81 7.83
CA ALA A 68 9.67 5.40 6.83
C ALA A 68 10.30 4.51 5.75
N ASP A 69 11.45 4.92 5.20
CA ASP A 69 12.20 4.11 4.24
C ASP A 69 12.53 2.72 4.78
N THR A 70 13.01 2.64 6.02
CA THR A 70 13.32 1.36 6.68
C THR A 70 12.09 0.46 6.82
N ILE A 71 10.92 1.04 7.11
CA ILE A 71 9.65 0.30 7.22
C ILE A 71 9.22 -0.25 5.85
N TYR A 72 9.35 0.54 4.78
CA TYR A 72 9.02 0.09 3.43
C TYR A 72 9.96 -1.00 2.92
N GLU A 73 11.26 -0.89 3.20
CA GLU A 73 12.22 -1.96 2.91
C GLU A 73 11.88 -3.24 3.67
N LEU A 74 11.46 -3.11 4.92
CA LEU A 74 11.00 -4.25 5.72
C LEU A 74 9.77 -4.92 5.08
N PHE A 75 8.76 -4.15 4.65
CA PHE A 75 7.60 -4.71 3.96
C PHE A 75 8.00 -5.45 2.69
N HIS A 76 8.87 -4.87 1.88
CA HIS A 76 9.36 -5.52 0.66
C HIS A 76 10.09 -6.84 0.95
N LYS A 77 10.94 -6.85 1.98
CA LYS A 77 11.63 -8.05 2.44
C LYS A 77 10.65 -9.13 2.90
N LEU A 78 9.67 -8.76 3.74
CA LEU A 78 8.65 -9.67 4.25
C LEU A 78 7.79 -10.27 3.13
N ASN A 79 7.38 -9.46 2.15
CA ASN A 79 6.66 -9.94 0.98
C ASN A 79 7.47 -10.98 0.21
N LYS A 80 8.76 -10.70 -0.06
CA LYS A 80 9.64 -11.64 -0.80
C LYS A 80 9.99 -12.92 -0.03
N GLU A 81 10.30 -12.80 1.25
CA GLU A 81 10.79 -13.92 2.06
C GLU A 81 9.66 -14.82 2.57
N LEU A 82 8.51 -14.25 2.90
CA LEU A 82 7.37 -14.97 3.47
C LEU A 82 6.27 -15.24 2.45
N GLY A 83 6.29 -14.62 1.27
CA GLY A 83 5.27 -14.77 0.24
C GLY A 83 3.90 -14.18 0.62
N ILE A 84 3.84 -13.33 1.66
CA ILE A 84 2.60 -12.70 2.11
C ILE A 84 2.20 -11.53 1.21
N THR A 85 0.91 -11.31 1.04
CA THR A 85 0.40 -10.10 0.39
C THR A 85 0.37 -8.96 1.40
N ILE A 86 0.93 -7.80 1.04
CA ILE A 86 0.90 -6.61 1.91
C ILE A 86 0.06 -5.54 1.23
N ILE A 87 -0.98 -5.07 1.91
CA ILE A 87 -1.83 -3.98 1.46
C ILE A 87 -1.55 -2.78 2.37
N ILE A 88 -1.07 -1.69 1.77
CA ILE A 88 -0.74 -0.44 2.47
C ILE A 88 -1.75 0.60 2.05
N VAL A 89 -2.41 1.22 3.02
CA VAL A 89 -3.24 2.42 2.82
C VAL A 89 -2.43 3.62 3.30
N THR A 90 -2.22 4.59 2.43
CA THR A 90 -1.43 5.78 2.77
C THR A 90 -1.74 6.92 1.80
N HIS A 91 -1.54 8.14 2.25
CA HIS A 91 -1.53 9.35 1.41
C HIS A 91 -0.11 9.72 0.92
N ASP A 92 0.92 8.96 1.31
CA ASP A 92 2.29 9.17 0.85
C ASP A 92 2.50 8.66 -0.58
N MET A 93 2.48 9.58 -1.53
CA MET A 93 2.68 9.27 -2.96
C MET A 93 4.11 8.80 -3.28
N ALA A 94 5.10 9.04 -2.42
CA ALA A 94 6.47 8.59 -2.63
C ALA A 94 6.60 7.05 -2.63
N ILE A 95 5.65 6.36 -1.98
CA ILE A 95 5.61 4.89 -1.96
C ILE A 95 5.14 4.29 -3.29
N ALA A 96 4.35 5.02 -4.10
CA ALA A 96 3.71 4.49 -5.31
C ALA A 96 4.72 3.86 -6.29
N GLY A 97 5.92 4.44 -6.40
CA GLY A 97 7.01 3.88 -7.24
C GLY A 97 7.75 2.68 -6.62
N ARG A 98 7.49 2.35 -5.35
CA ARG A 98 8.23 1.32 -4.58
C ARG A 98 7.46 0.00 -4.45
N VAL A 99 6.16 0.02 -4.71
CA VAL A 99 5.26 -1.14 -4.62
C VAL A 99 4.96 -1.72 -6.00
N ASP A 100 4.51 -2.97 -6.06
CA ASP A 100 4.25 -3.65 -7.32
C ASP A 100 2.96 -3.16 -7.99
N ARG A 101 1.99 -2.70 -7.19
CA ARG A 101 0.69 -2.21 -7.64
C ARG A 101 0.24 -1.06 -6.77
N THR A 102 -0.15 0.04 -7.38
CA THR A 102 -0.78 1.20 -6.73
C THR A 102 -2.19 1.36 -7.22
N VAL A 103 -3.12 1.61 -6.30
CA VAL A 103 -4.53 1.82 -6.59
C VAL A 103 -4.95 3.15 -5.95
N LEU A 104 -5.45 4.06 -6.75
CA LEU A 104 -6.02 5.31 -6.25
C LEU A 104 -7.51 5.13 -5.97
N ILE A 105 -7.91 5.46 -4.74
CA ILE A 105 -9.30 5.44 -4.32
C ILE A 105 -9.79 6.89 -4.15
N SER A 106 -10.90 7.23 -4.80
CA SER A 106 -11.55 8.53 -4.68
C SER A 106 -13.06 8.32 -4.53
N ASP A 107 -13.66 9.01 -3.56
CA ASP A 107 -15.11 8.90 -3.27
C ASP A 107 -15.58 7.45 -3.03
N GLY A 108 -14.74 6.66 -2.33
CA GLY A 108 -15.02 5.25 -2.03
C GLY A 108 -14.95 4.31 -3.22
N LYS A 109 -14.38 4.74 -4.34
CA LYS A 109 -14.23 3.95 -5.57
C LYS A 109 -12.79 3.95 -6.06
N VAL A 110 -12.40 2.83 -6.68
CA VAL A 110 -11.13 2.74 -7.40
C VAL A 110 -11.25 3.63 -8.65
N SER A 111 -10.33 4.58 -8.79
CA SER A 111 -10.27 5.49 -9.93
C SER A 111 -9.18 5.12 -10.93
N THR A 112 -7.97 4.89 -10.45
CA THR A 112 -6.82 4.53 -11.30
C THR A 112 -6.00 3.42 -10.69
N GLU A 113 -5.27 2.70 -11.55
CA GLU A 113 -4.35 1.64 -11.18
C GLU A 113 -3.04 1.79 -11.95
N LYS A 114 -1.91 1.68 -11.24
CA LYS A 114 -0.55 1.65 -11.83
C LYS A 114 0.15 0.35 -11.43
N LEU A 115 0.79 -0.29 -12.39
CA LEU A 115 1.60 -1.49 -12.18
C LEU A 115 3.08 -1.16 -12.36
N LYS A 116 3.94 -1.58 -11.45
CA LYS A 116 5.41 -1.36 -11.53
C LYS A 116 6.02 -1.91 -12.81
N LYS A 117 5.49 -3.02 -13.34
CA LYS A 117 5.95 -3.62 -14.61
C LYS A 117 5.64 -2.76 -15.83
N HIS A 118 4.70 -1.84 -15.73
CA HIS A 118 4.27 -0.94 -16.81
C HIS A 118 4.10 0.49 -16.28
N PRO A 119 5.19 1.13 -15.80
CA PRO A 119 5.10 2.43 -15.10
C PRO A 119 4.58 3.57 -15.99
N ALA A 120 4.70 3.44 -17.32
CA ALA A 120 4.16 4.41 -18.28
C ALA A 120 2.66 4.21 -18.57
N MET A 121 2.05 3.15 -18.06
CA MET A 121 0.63 2.86 -18.26
C MET A 121 -0.13 3.09 -16.97
N GLU A 122 -0.95 4.11 -16.96
CA GLU A 122 -1.96 4.35 -15.95
C GLU A 122 -3.31 3.87 -16.48
N TYR A 123 -3.93 2.96 -15.74
CA TYR A 123 -5.22 2.41 -16.14
C TYR A 123 -6.33 3.13 -15.39
N THR A 124 -7.25 3.75 -16.13
CA THR A 124 -8.50 4.23 -15.56
C THR A 124 -9.45 3.05 -15.37
N VAL A 125 -10.01 2.90 -14.17
CA VAL A 125 -10.86 1.75 -13.85
C VAL A 125 -12.31 2.04 -14.23
N LEU A 126 -12.88 1.13 -15.03
CA LEU A 126 -14.31 1.12 -15.36
C LEU A 126 -15.08 0.48 -14.20
N ASP A 127 -15.99 1.21 -13.56
CA ASP A 127 -16.80 0.67 -12.46
C ASP A 127 -17.91 -0.26 -12.98
N LYS A 128 -18.61 -0.95 -12.06
CA LYS A 128 -19.72 -1.86 -12.42
C LYS A 128 -20.89 -1.17 -13.13
N ALA A 129 -20.99 0.15 -13.07
CA ALA A 129 -21.98 0.97 -13.77
C ALA A 129 -21.43 1.55 -15.09
N HIS A 130 -20.29 1.04 -15.56
CA HIS A 130 -19.58 1.45 -16.77
C HIS A 130 -19.19 2.94 -16.77
N ARG A 131 -18.80 3.48 -15.60
CA ARG A 131 -18.32 4.87 -15.46
C ARG A 131 -16.81 4.86 -15.27
N ILE A 132 -16.15 5.86 -15.85
CA ILE A 132 -14.76 6.20 -15.62
C ILE A 132 -14.66 7.56 -14.93
N LYS A 133 -13.63 7.76 -14.12
CA LYS A 133 -13.29 9.07 -13.59
C LYS A 133 -12.17 9.65 -14.46
N LEU A 134 -12.43 10.82 -15.04
CA LEU A 134 -11.40 11.62 -15.68
C LEU A 134 -10.68 12.43 -14.59
N THR A 135 -9.35 12.44 -14.62
CA THR A 135 -8.56 13.27 -13.71
C THR A 135 -8.51 14.71 -14.19
N ASP A 136 -8.22 15.64 -13.28
CA ASP A 136 -8.07 17.05 -13.64
C ASP A 136 -6.99 17.25 -14.70
N GLU A 137 -5.88 16.49 -14.61
CA GLU A 137 -4.80 16.47 -15.61
C GLU A 137 -5.29 16.03 -17.01
N MET A 138 -6.19 15.02 -17.08
CA MET A 138 -6.77 14.58 -18.35
C MET A 138 -7.71 15.65 -18.93
N LEU A 139 -8.48 16.31 -18.09
CA LEU A 139 -9.39 17.37 -18.49
C LEU A 139 -8.62 18.59 -19.01
N GLU A 140 -7.57 19.01 -18.29
CA GLU A 140 -6.68 20.10 -18.70
C GLU A 140 -5.98 19.79 -20.03
N ALA A 141 -5.39 18.59 -20.16
CA ALA A 141 -4.70 18.16 -21.39
C ALA A 141 -5.63 18.11 -22.60
N ALA A 142 -6.92 17.79 -22.38
CA ALA A 142 -7.96 17.78 -23.42
C ALA A 142 -8.61 19.15 -23.65
N GLY A 143 -8.27 20.19 -22.85
CA GLY A 143 -8.89 21.52 -22.91
C GLY A 143 -10.38 21.51 -22.57
N ILE A 144 -10.79 20.62 -21.64
CA ILE A 144 -12.19 20.47 -21.21
C ILE A 144 -12.38 21.26 -19.92
N GLU A 145 -13.06 22.41 -20.00
CA GLU A 145 -13.39 23.27 -18.87
C GLU A 145 -14.88 23.16 -18.45
N SER A 146 -15.68 22.51 -19.29
CA SER A 146 -17.13 22.35 -19.07
C SER A 146 -17.46 21.06 -18.32
N ASN A 147 -18.60 21.06 -17.61
CA ASN A 147 -19.16 19.86 -17.01
C ASN A 147 -19.88 18.94 -18.02
N LYS A 148 -19.85 19.29 -19.30
CA LYS A 148 -20.42 18.51 -20.41
C LYS A 148 -19.30 18.18 -21.41
N VAL A 149 -19.30 16.94 -21.87
CA VAL A 149 -18.36 16.47 -22.87
C VAL A 149 -19.09 15.72 -23.96
N ARG A 150 -18.53 15.71 -25.15
CA ARG A 150 -18.95 14.86 -26.25
C ARG A 150 -18.19 13.54 -26.16
N VAL A 151 -18.89 12.42 -26.33
CA VAL A 151 -18.28 11.08 -26.35
C VAL A 151 -18.63 10.42 -27.68
N ASP A 152 -17.62 10.06 -28.44
CA ASP A 152 -17.74 9.41 -29.74
C ASP A 152 -16.95 8.09 -29.73
N VAL A 153 -17.29 7.16 -30.62
CA VAL A 153 -16.51 5.95 -30.89
C VAL A 153 -15.85 6.08 -32.26
N GLN A 154 -14.53 6.13 -32.30
CA GLN A 154 -13.73 6.24 -33.51
C GLN A 154 -12.70 5.13 -33.54
N ASP A 155 -12.70 4.31 -34.56
CA ASP A 155 -11.75 3.19 -34.77
C ASP A 155 -11.61 2.27 -33.52
N GLY A 156 -12.73 1.95 -32.85
CA GLY A 156 -12.75 1.11 -31.66
C GLY A 156 -12.24 1.80 -30.38
N LYS A 157 -12.03 3.11 -30.40
CA LYS A 157 -11.62 3.94 -29.25
C LYS A 157 -12.74 4.85 -28.81
N LEU A 158 -12.86 5.04 -27.50
CA LEU A 158 -13.70 6.12 -26.95
C LEU A 158 -12.91 7.43 -27.04
N VAL A 159 -13.48 8.42 -27.71
CA VAL A 159 -12.93 9.78 -27.82
C VAL A 159 -13.82 10.72 -27.04
N ILE A 160 -13.23 11.41 -26.06
CA ILE A 160 -13.90 12.40 -25.24
C ILE A 160 -13.36 13.78 -25.65
N SER A 161 -14.26 14.68 -26.03
CA SER A 161 -13.90 16.01 -26.49
C SER A 161 -14.75 17.09 -25.84
N ARG A 162 -14.26 18.32 -25.87
CA ARG A 162 -15.02 19.51 -25.52
C ARG A 162 -16.20 19.68 -26.48
N ILE A 163 -17.26 20.33 -25.98
CA ILE A 163 -18.37 20.80 -26.76
C ILE A 163 -18.08 22.20 -27.30
#